data_b927cdf3049b75631fe05dd01942eac1
#
_entry.id   b927cdf3049b75631fe05dd01942eac1
#
_cell.length_a   1.000
_cell.length_b   1.000
_cell.length_c   1.000
_cell.angle_alpha   90.00
_cell.angle_beta   90.00
_cell.angle_gamma   90.00
#
_symmetry.space_group_name_H-M   'P 1'
#
loop_
_entity.id
_entity.type
_entity.pdbx_description
1 polymer ?
#
loop_
_entity_poly.entity_id
_entity_poly.type
_entity_poly.pdbx_seq_one_letter_code
_entity_poly.pdbx_strand_id
1 'polypeptide(L)'
;METYLTIILGILLSEVLRRCCLVLLHAFTGPLSKVPGPFLSKFTKLPWAMELVKGTHLNTVGPLFEKYNTEILRIAPDTVLVADSPSIHKIIVTDDLPKDPIFTKFRSHKKVFLNGFSPRYLDGLEPLMQGCYDQFEKVLESRCAEGGGYAVIDMANTLSNLAFDVMCATSLGGSFNLTTSNDLTLKKSLGLALKLASLQSQVPILKYVPFVADYLVSDMNNMVEDIITRRRSETGEVPRDLLQLILDANIEDPVFFSEQRIREELKMLIVAGSETTSMAVTQTLLLLVNNPEKLKSLVREIDTSFPSPNDEITFSKTQDLKYLNAVIYEALRLSVHPTVMMRYTDKPTILSGYEIPPKTTVQPWAGTAMTDPKIWPDAIQFVPERWLGEYKGAVAEKKHFYSFSGGSRNCIGQQFAWREMRLILGRLVHKYEVSLIPGQSHERRSHTTTRFLQGFYNVGVKPREGF
;
A
#
# COMPACT_ATOMS: atom_id res chain seq x y z
N MET A 1 -0.56 -57.50 -6.52
CA MET A 1 -0.25 -56.21 -5.84
C MET A 1 0.93 -55.52 -6.52
N GLU A 2 2.03 -56.23 -6.76
CA GLU A 2 3.23 -55.68 -7.45
C GLU A 2 2.96 -55.12 -8.85
N THR A 3 2.17 -55.84 -9.67
CA THR A 3 1.85 -55.39 -11.05
C THR A 3 1.08 -54.06 -11.05
N TYR A 4 0.13 -53.88 -10.15
CA TYR A 4 -0.61 -52.60 -9.99
C TYR A 4 0.28 -51.47 -9.54
N LEU A 5 1.21 -51.75 -8.60
CA LEU A 5 2.16 -50.75 -8.12
C LEU A 5 3.10 -50.32 -9.27
N THR A 6 3.57 -51.23 -10.06
CA THR A 6 4.43 -50.94 -11.22
C THR A 6 3.70 -50.10 -12.27
N ILE A 7 2.43 -50.39 -12.54
CA ILE A 7 1.62 -49.59 -13.48
C ILE A 7 1.42 -48.15 -12.92
N ILE A 8 1.09 -48.01 -11.64
CA ILE A 8 0.91 -46.71 -11.00
C ILE A 8 2.21 -45.90 -11.05
N LEU A 9 3.33 -46.51 -10.69
CA LEU A 9 4.65 -45.86 -10.78
C LEU A 9 5.01 -45.46 -12.22
N GLY A 10 4.68 -46.31 -13.22
CA GLY A 10 4.87 -45.98 -14.64
C GLY A 10 4.05 -44.78 -15.09
N ILE A 11 2.77 -44.70 -14.66
CA ILE A 11 1.90 -43.55 -14.96
C ILE A 11 2.43 -42.27 -14.28
N LEU A 12 2.83 -42.37 -13.03
CA LEU A 12 3.39 -41.21 -12.29
C LEU A 12 4.69 -40.72 -12.95
N LEU A 13 5.58 -41.63 -13.32
CA LEU A 13 6.83 -41.29 -14.02
C LEU A 13 6.56 -40.61 -15.35
N SER A 14 5.64 -41.17 -16.14
CA SER A 14 5.22 -40.58 -17.42
C SER A 14 4.68 -39.17 -17.27
N GLU A 15 3.83 -38.95 -16.27
CA GLU A 15 3.28 -37.61 -15.98
C GLU A 15 4.36 -36.61 -15.51
N VAL A 16 5.33 -37.08 -14.70
CA VAL A 16 6.48 -36.25 -14.28
C VAL A 16 7.33 -35.88 -15.51
N LEU A 17 7.66 -36.84 -16.36
CA LEU A 17 8.41 -36.61 -17.60
C LEU A 17 7.67 -35.63 -18.52
N ARG A 18 6.38 -35.83 -18.70
CA ARG A 18 5.54 -34.93 -19.51
C ARG A 18 5.59 -33.50 -18.96
N ARG A 19 5.48 -33.31 -17.65
CA ARG A 19 5.57 -31.98 -17.01
C ARG A 19 6.96 -31.38 -17.19
N CYS A 20 8.02 -32.14 -16.99
CA CYS A 20 9.39 -31.69 -17.22
C CYS A 20 9.58 -31.22 -18.67
N CYS A 21 9.14 -32.02 -19.67
CA CYS A 21 9.20 -31.61 -21.06
C CYS A 21 8.42 -30.31 -21.33
N LEU A 22 7.23 -30.16 -20.80
CA LEU A 22 6.43 -28.94 -20.97
C LEU A 22 7.13 -27.73 -20.36
N VAL A 23 7.73 -27.86 -19.17
CA VAL A 23 8.50 -26.79 -18.53
C VAL A 23 9.73 -26.43 -19.42
N LEU A 24 10.46 -27.38 -19.91
CA LEU A 24 11.60 -27.14 -20.79
C LEU A 24 11.18 -26.47 -22.13
N LEU A 25 10.11 -26.95 -22.75
CA LEU A 25 9.55 -26.32 -23.95
C LEU A 25 9.16 -24.86 -23.64
N HIS A 26 8.42 -24.61 -22.58
CA HIS A 26 8.01 -23.25 -22.20
C HIS A 26 9.19 -22.34 -21.83
N ALA A 27 10.27 -22.91 -21.28
CA ALA A 27 11.46 -22.16 -20.91
C ALA A 27 12.27 -21.66 -22.12
N PHE A 28 12.31 -22.44 -23.20
CA PHE A 28 13.19 -22.21 -24.37
C PHE A 28 12.47 -21.91 -25.68
N THR A 29 11.14 -22.05 -25.71
CA THR A 29 10.33 -21.76 -26.89
C THR A 29 9.29 -20.67 -26.61
N GLY A 30 8.75 -20.12 -27.68
CA GLY A 30 7.72 -19.08 -27.59
C GLY A 30 8.26 -17.67 -27.25
N PRO A 31 7.38 -16.68 -27.20
CA PRO A 31 7.79 -15.27 -27.04
C PRO A 31 8.54 -14.99 -25.75
N LEU A 32 8.12 -15.57 -24.61
CA LEU A 32 8.77 -15.33 -23.29
C LEU A 32 10.19 -15.89 -23.20
N SER A 33 10.59 -16.82 -24.10
CA SER A 33 11.96 -17.31 -24.12
C SER A 33 12.98 -16.22 -24.49
N LYS A 34 12.53 -15.21 -25.24
CA LYS A 34 13.32 -14.06 -25.70
C LYS A 34 13.47 -12.97 -24.63
N VAL A 35 12.59 -12.95 -23.63
CA VAL A 35 12.63 -11.95 -22.55
C VAL A 35 13.81 -12.27 -21.61
N PRO A 36 14.75 -11.33 -21.40
CA PRO A 36 15.90 -11.53 -20.52
C PRO A 36 15.48 -11.71 -19.06
N GLY A 37 16.35 -12.34 -18.26
CA GLY A 37 16.12 -12.54 -16.84
C GLY A 37 16.96 -13.68 -16.25
N PRO A 38 16.89 -13.89 -14.92
CA PRO A 38 17.61 -14.95 -14.24
C PRO A 38 17.29 -16.32 -14.84
N PHE A 39 18.30 -17.15 -15.02
CA PHE A 39 18.14 -18.46 -15.69
C PHE A 39 17.07 -19.33 -15.01
N LEU A 40 17.08 -19.41 -13.67
CA LEU A 40 16.12 -20.21 -12.91
C LEU A 40 14.67 -19.72 -13.04
N SER A 41 14.47 -18.43 -13.33
CA SER A 41 13.14 -17.87 -13.53
C SER A 41 12.39 -18.43 -14.73
N LYS A 42 13.12 -19.05 -15.69
CA LYS A 42 12.50 -19.74 -16.83
C LYS A 42 11.74 -21.00 -16.41
N PHE A 43 12.11 -21.62 -15.29
CA PHE A 43 11.61 -22.93 -14.85
C PHE A 43 10.73 -22.85 -13.61
N THR A 44 10.97 -21.89 -12.73
CA THR A 44 10.32 -21.86 -11.43
C THR A 44 10.08 -20.42 -10.93
N LYS A 45 8.99 -20.24 -10.17
CA LYS A 45 8.68 -18.99 -9.44
C LYS A 45 9.46 -18.83 -8.13
N LEU A 46 10.17 -19.88 -7.69
CA LEU A 46 10.76 -19.96 -6.36
C LEU A 46 11.73 -18.81 -6.04
N PRO A 47 12.68 -18.42 -6.91
CA PRO A 47 13.59 -17.31 -6.62
C PRO A 47 12.83 -16.01 -6.36
N TRP A 48 11.83 -15.69 -7.18
CA TRP A 48 11.00 -14.49 -6.98
C TRP A 48 10.14 -14.57 -5.73
N ALA A 49 9.54 -15.73 -5.46
CA ALA A 49 8.79 -15.96 -4.24
C ALA A 49 9.65 -15.74 -2.98
N MET A 50 10.90 -16.19 -2.99
CA MET A 50 11.84 -15.97 -1.89
C MET A 50 12.14 -14.48 -1.66
N GLU A 51 12.32 -13.70 -2.75
CA GLU A 51 12.52 -12.24 -2.64
C GLU A 51 11.29 -11.54 -2.03
N LEU A 52 10.09 -11.94 -2.45
CA LEU A 52 8.84 -11.41 -1.88
C LEU A 52 8.66 -11.77 -0.41
N VAL A 53 8.95 -13.02 -0.04
CA VAL A 53 8.86 -13.48 1.37
C VAL A 53 9.88 -12.80 2.27
N LYS A 54 11.10 -12.58 1.77
CA LYS A 54 12.14 -11.82 2.49
C LYS A 54 11.83 -10.32 2.55
N GLY A 55 10.99 -9.81 1.62
CA GLY A 55 10.71 -8.39 1.46
C GLY A 55 11.86 -7.59 0.87
N THR A 56 12.82 -8.25 0.19
CA THR A 56 14.05 -7.65 -0.34
C THR A 56 13.97 -7.26 -1.81
N HIS A 57 12.86 -7.58 -2.48
CA HIS A 57 12.67 -7.34 -3.91
C HIS A 57 12.86 -5.87 -4.34
N LEU A 58 12.60 -4.89 -3.44
CA LEU A 58 12.85 -3.47 -3.72
C LEU A 58 14.32 -3.20 -4.00
N ASN A 59 15.22 -3.90 -3.31
CA ASN A 59 16.66 -3.71 -3.41
C ASN A 59 17.30 -4.58 -4.52
N THR A 60 16.60 -5.65 -4.93
CA THR A 60 17.10 -6.62 -5.94
C THR A 60 16.70 -6.28 -7.36
N VAL A 61 15.56 -5.66 -7.57
CA VAL A 61 14.98 -5.43 -8.90
C VAL A 61 15.79 -4.42 -9.72
N GLY A 62 16.20 -3.28 -9.15
CA GLY A 62 17.03 -2.29 -9.83
C GLY A 62 18.33 -2.89 -10.38
N PRO A 63 19.17 -3.52 -9.55
CA PRO A 63 20.38 -4.22 -9.99
C PRO A 63 20.15 -5.31 -11.05
N LEU A 64 18.98 -5.95 -11.06
CA LEU A 64 18.65 -6.94 -12.12
C LEU A 64 18.41 -6.26 -13.47
N PHE A 65 17.70 -5.14 -13.51
CA PHE A 65 17.52 -4.37 -14.75
C PHE A 65 18.87 -3.89 -15.32
N GLU A 66 19.76 -3.40 -14.47
CA GLU A 66 21.12 -3.00 -14.84
C GLU A 66 21.95 -4.20 -15.35
N LYS A 67 21.96 -5.30 -14.60
CA LYS A 67 22.70 -6.53 -14.95
C LYS A 67 22.35 -7.07 -16.31
N TYR A 68 21.06 -7.06 -16.67
CA TYR A 68 20.58 -7.59 -17.94
C TYR A 68 20.48 -6.52 -19.05
N ASN A 69 20.82 -5.25 -18.73
CA ASN A 69 20.72 -4.11 -19.60
C ASN A 69 19.39 -4.06 -20.37
N THR A 70 18.31 -4.07 -19.64
CA THR A 70 16.95 -4.21 -20.20
C THR A 70 15.94 -3.44 -19.36
N GLU A 71 14.81 -3.10 -19.95
CA GLU A 71 13.66 -2.48 -19.27
C GLU A 71 12.51 -3.48 -19.03
N ILE A 72 12.74 -4.78 -19.37
CA ILE A 72 11.80 -5.87 -19.09
C ILE A 72 12.55 -7.12 -18.64
N LEU A 73 12.05 -7.77 -17.58
CA LEU A 73 12.69 -8.98 -17.00
C LEU A 73 11.68 -10.10 -16.85
N ARG A 74 12.04 -11.30 -17.29
CA ARG A 74 11.31 -12.53 -16.95
C ARG A 74 11.75 -13.00 -15.57
N ILE A 75 10.90 -12.85 -14.56
CA ILE A 75 11.19 -13.18 -13.14
C ILE A 75 10.58 -14.50 -12.68
N ALA A 76 9.66 -15.06 -13.49
CA ALA A 76 9.06 -16.37 -13.27
C ALA A 76 8.65 -16.95 -14.65
N PRO A 77 8.27 -18.24 -14.74
CA PRO A 77 7.92 -18.86 -16.02
C PRO A 77 6.87 -18.10 -16.82
N ASP A 78 5.90 -17.50 -16.13
CA ASP A 78 4.75 -16.79 -16.68
C ASP A 78 4.64 -15.35 -16.17
N THR A 79 5.73 -14.75 -15.68
CA THR A 79 5.70 -13.43 -15.08
C THR A 79 6.85 -12.56 -15.58
N VAL A 80 6.52 -11.33 -15.97
CA VAL A 80 7.49 -10.31 -16.38
C VAL A 80 7.35 -9.04 -15.54
N LEU A 81 8.49 -8.41 -15.19
CA LEU A 81 8.58 -7.05 -14.67
C LEU A 81 8.83 -6.09 -15.83
N VAL A 82 8.22 -4.91 -15.76
CA VAL A 82 8.36 -3.86 -16.78
C VAL A 82 8.74 -2.55 -16.12
N ALA A 83 9.81 -1.92 -16.56
CA ALA A 83 10.38 -0.70 -15.99
C ALA A 83 10.25 0.54 -16.89
N ASP A 84 10.07 0.39 -18.19
CA ASP A 84 9.95 1.53 -19.09
C ASP A 84 8.63 2.27 -18.95
N SER A 85 8.68 3.58 -18.90
CA SER A 85 7.52 4.45 -18.68
C SER A 85 6.41 4.29 -19.72
N PRO A 86 6.69 4.18 -21.04
CA PRO A 86 5.66 3.93 -22.05
C PRO A 86 4.88 2.64 -21.83
N SER A 87 5.58 1.53 -21.55
CA SER A 87 4.93 0.24 -21.31
C SER A 87 4.17 0.24 -19.97
N ILE A 88 4.71 0.88 -18.91
CA ILE A 88 3.99 1.07 -17.65
C ILE A 88 2.67 1.83 -17.88
N HIS A 89 2.72 2.94 -18.63
CA HIS A 89 1.52 3.71 -18.97
C HIS A 89 0.52 2.88 -19.76
N LYS A 90 1.00 2.10 -20.74
CA LYS A 90 0.18 1.19 -21.53
C LYS A 90 -0.51 0.15 -20.67
N ILE A 91 0.21 -0.52 -19.77
CA ILE A 91 -0.33 -1.54 -18.86
C ILE A 91 -1.39 -0.98 -17.92
N ILE A 92 -1.13 0.20 -17.34
CA ILE A 92 -1.95 0.76 -16.25
C ILE A 92 -3.12 1.58 -16.79
N VAL A 93 -2.94 2.31 -17.90
CA VAL A 93 -3.88 3.35 -18.36
C VAL A 93 -4.45 3.02 -19.74
N THR A 94 -3.60 2.86 -20.78
CA THR A 94 -4.09 2.78 -22.16
C THR A 94 -4.79 1.45 -22.44
N ASP A 95 -4.15 0.33 -22.16
CA ASP A 95 -4.73 -1.02 -22.32
C ASP A 95 -5.52 -1.41 -21.07
N ASP A 96 -5.28 -0.76 -19.94
CA ASP A 96 -5.93 -0.98 -18.64
C ASP A 96 -6.06 -2.47 -18.31
N LEU A 97 -4.94 -3.20 -18.42
CA LEU A 97 -4.91 -4.65 -18.31
C LEU A 97 -5.62 -5.14 -17.05
N PRO A 98 -6.34 -6.25 -17.10
CA PRO A 98 -7.06 -6.80 -15.95
C PRO A 98 -6.09 -7.13 -14.80
N LYS A 99 -6.61 -7.07 -13.56
CA LYS A 99 -5.87 -7.57 -12.39
C LYS A 99 -5.56 -9.05 -12.58
N ASP A 100 -4.39 -9.47 -12.11
CA ASP A 100 -4.02 -10.88 -12.08
C ASP A 100 -5.09 -11.73 -11.39
N PRO A 101 -5.41 -12.93 -11.90
CA PRO A 101 -6.40 -13.84 -11.31
C PRO A 101 -6.18 -14.16 -9.82
N ILE A 102 -4.95 -14.03 -9.31
CA ILE A 102 -4.66 -14.19 -7.89
C ILE A 102 -5.46 -13.21 -7.02
N PHE A 103 -5.79 -12.03 -7.56
CA PHE A 103 -6.62 -11.02 -6.91
C PHE A 103 -8.12 -11.21 -7.12
N THR A 104 -8.56 -12.25 -7.82
CA THR A 104 -10.01 -12.48 -8.01
C THR A 104 -10.72 -12.80 -6.69
N LYS A 105 -10.01 -13.37 -5.73
CA LYS A 105 -10.50 -13.57 -4.36
C LYS A 105 -10.65 -12.26 -3.58
N PHE A 106 -9.87 -11.24 -3.94
CA PHE A 106 -9.91 -9.89 -3.39
C PHE A 106 -10.59 -8.91 -4.35
N ARG A 107 -11.58 -9.37 -5.09
CA ARG A 107 -12.43 -8.46 -5.87
C ARG A 107 -13.26 -7.63 -4.91
N SER A 108 -12.68 -6.55 -4.39
CA SER A 108 -13.49 -5.51 -3.77
C SER A 108 -14.55 -5.10 -4.78
N HIS A 109 -15.81 -5.13 -4.35
CA HIS A 109 -16.91 -4.72 -5.21
C HIS A 109 -16.88 -3.20 -5.26
N LYS A 110 -15.90 -2.67 -6.02
CA LYS A 110 -15.70 -1.23 -6.20
C LYS A 110 -17.03 -0.48 -6.37
N LYS A 111 -18.02 -1.13 -6.98
CA LYS A 111 -19.35 -0.55 -7.20
C LYS A 111 -20.11 -0.28 -5.89
N VAL A 112 -20.06 -1.19 -4.91
CA VAL A 112 -20.70 -1.00 -3.59
C VAL A 112 -19.98 0.08 -2.80
N PHE A 113 -18.65 0.06 -2.83
CA PHE A 113 -17.83 1.01 -2.10
C PHE A 113 -17.76 2.41 -2.75
N LEU A 114 -18.10 2.59 -4.04
CA LEU A 114 -18.01 3.89 -4.71
C LEU A 114 -18.77 4.98 -3.94
N ASN A 115 -19.94 4.68 -3.39
CA ASN A 115 -20.73 5.62 -2.61
C ASN A 115 -20.03 6.01 -1.31
N GLY A 116 -19.39 5.05 -0.62
CA GLY A 116 -18.65 5.24 0.62
C GLY A 116 -17.30 5.94 0.47
N PHE A 117 -16.81 6.12 -0.75
CA PHE A 117 -15.60 6.89 -1.07
C PHE A 117 -15.91 8.15 -1.90
N SER A 118 -17.19 8.54 -2.00
CA SER A 118 -17.56 9.79 -2.63
C SER A 118 -17.11 11.00 -1.78
N PRO A 119 -16.77 12.16 -2.39
CA PRO A 119 -16.35 13.33 -1.63
C PRO A 119 -17.35 13.72 -0.53
N ARG A 120 -18.64 13.77 -0.84
CA ARG A 120 -19.69 14.12 0.13
C ARG A 120 -19.76 13.16 1.32
N TYR A 121 -19.58 11.86 1.06
CA TYR A 121 -19.57 10.85 2.13
C TYR A 121 -18.33 11.04 3.01
N LEU A 122 -17.15 11.22 2.41
CA LEU A 122 -15.90 11.40 3.13
C LEU A 122 -15.89 12.70 3.97
N ASP A 123 -16.53 13.78 3.47
CA ASP A 123 -16.67 15.02 4.24
C ASP A 123 -17.49 14.79 5.52
N GLY A 124 -18.49 13.91 5.46
CA GLY A 124 -19.27 13.51 6.63
C GLY A 124 -18.48 12.68 7.66
N LEU A 125 -17.34 12.10 7.29
CA LEU A 125 -16.47 11.34 8.21
C LEU A 125 -15.45 12.22 8.94
N GLU A 126 -15.31 13.50 8.58
CA GLU A 126 -14.31 14.40 9.17
C GLU A 126 -14.38 14.47 10.70
N PRO A 127 -15.55 14.58 11.37
CA PRO A 127 -15.61 14.60 12.83
C PRO A 127 -15.02 13.36 13.50
N LEU A 128 -15.20 12.18 12.89
CA LEU A 128 -14.64 10.92 13.39
C LEU A 128 -13.11 10.91 13.27
N MET A 129 -12.59 11.41 12.16
CA MET A 129 -11.15 11.55 11.95
C MET A 129 -10.55 12.55 12.93
N GLN A 130 -11.20 13.72 13.11
CA GLN A 130 -10.75 14.74 14.06
C GLN A 130 -10.65 14.18 15.49
N GLY A 131 -11.62 13.39 15.93
CA GLY A 131 -11.57 12.71 17.23
C GLY A 131 -10.34 11.81 17.40
N CYS A 132 -9.93 11.09 16.36
CA CYS A 132 -8.70 10.27 16.40
C CYS A 132 -7.43 11.16 16.45
N TYR A 133 -7.40 12.26 15.71
CA TYR A 133 -6.28 13.20 15.72
C TYR A 133 -6.15 13.91 17.07
N ASP A 134 -7.24 14.26 17.71
CA ASP A 134 -7.22 14.83 19.07
C ASP A 134 -6.61 13.85 20.08
N GLN A 135 -6.89 12.56 19.95
CA GLN A 135 -6.22 11.54 20.78
C GLN A 135 -4.73 11.43 20.48
N PHE A 136 -4.36 11.49 19.22
CA PHE A 136 -2.95 11.48 18.81
C PHE A 136 -2.19 12.68 19.37
N GLU A 137 -2.75 13.89 19.30
CA GLU A 137 -2.14 15.09 19.85
C GLU A 137 -1.98 14.98 21.38
N LYS A 138 -2.98 14.48 22.12
CA LYS A 138 -2.86 14.22 23.56
C LYS A 138 -1.72 13.27 23.90
N VAL A 139 -1.49 12.25 23.07
CA VAL A 139 -0.35 11.35 23.24
C VAL A 139 0.98 12.09 23.04
N LEU A 140 1.09 12.94 22.02
CA LEU A 140 2.29 13.75 21.81
C LEU A 140 2.51 14.75 22.95
N GLU A 141 1.47 15.43 23.41
CA GLU A 141 1.51 16.37 24.53
C GLU A 141 1.99 15.69 25.83
N SER A 142 1.41 14.52 26.16
CA SER A 142 1.83 13.74 27.34
C SER A 142 3.30 13.35 27.25
N ARG A 143 3.75 12.81 26.11
CA ARG A 143 5.14 12.42 25.92
C ARG A 143 6.11 13.61 26.00
N CYS A 144 5.73 14.75 25.43
CA CYS A 144 6.54 15.96 25.53
C CYS A 144 6.60 16.49 26.96
N ALA A 145 5.49 16.45 27.71
CA ALA A 145 5.46 16.87 29.12
C ALA A 145 6.35 15.95 29.99
N GLU A 146 6.27 14.63 29.82
CA GLU A 146 7.13 13.64 30.48
C GLU A 146 8.61 13.89 30.18
N GLY A 147 8.94 14.34 28.96
CA GLY A 147 10.30 14.63 28.48
C GLY A 147 10.77 16.07 28.73
N GLY A 148 10.06 16.87 29.57
CA GLY A 148 10.46 18.24 29.89
C GLY A 148 10.31 19.22 28.71
N GLY A 149 9.32 19.01 27.85
CA GLY A 149 9.01 19.85 26.70
C GLY A 149 9.51 19.33 25.37
N TYR A 150 10.13 18.13 25.33
CA TYR A 150 10.62 17.47 24.13
C TYR A 150 10.46 15.95 24.24
N ALA A 151 10.12 15.30 23.13
CA ALA A 151 10.06 13.85 23.09
C ALA A 151 10.65 13.29 21.81
N VAL A 152 11.21 12.07 21.89
CA VAL A 152 11.57 11.24 20.74
C VAL A 152 10.44 10.25 20.53
N ILE A 153 9.73 10.38 19.42
CA ILE A 153 8.53 9.61 19.11
C ILE A 153 8.81 8.65 17.95
N ASP A 154 8.51 7.37 18.13
CA ASP A 154 8.45 6.41 17.02
C ASP A 154 7.22 6.72 16.14
N MET A 155 7.42 7.61 15.17
CA MET A 155 6.34 8.05 14.27
C MET A 155 5.84 6.92 13.37
N ALA A 156 6.67 5.96 13.00
CA ALA A 156 6.22 4.85 12.15
C ALA A 156 5.15 4.01 12.86
N ASN A 157 5.35 3.67 14.12
CA ASN A 157 4.37 2.90 14.89
C ASN A 157 3.20 3.76 15.37
N THR A 158 3.44 4.98 15.81
CA THR A 158 2.37 5.88 16.29
C THR A 158 1.40 6.25 15.17
N LEU A 159 1.90 6.62 13.99
CA LEU A 159 1.05 6.92 12.82
C LEU A 159 0.33 5.68 12.29
N SER A 160 0.93 4.50 12.41
CA SER A 160 0.27 3.26 12.02
C SER A 160 -0.88 2.92 13.00
N ASN A 161 -0.76 3.23 14.30
CA ASN A 161 -1.86 3.12 15.27
C ASN A 161 -2.96 4.12 14.94
N LEU A 162 -2.59 5.37 14.70
CA LEU A 162 -3.52 6.44 14.33
C LEU A 162 -4.32 6.08 13.07
N ALA A 163 -3.65 5.69 11.99
CA ALA A 163 -4.34 5.33 10.75
C ALA A 163 -5.25 4.09 10.90
N PHE A 164 -4.87 3.16 11.78
CA PHE A 164 -5.74 2.04 12.14
C PHE A 164 -7.00 2.52 12.87
N ASP A 165 -6.83 3.39 13.88
CA ASP A 165 -7.96 3.96 14.65
C ASP A 165 -8.87 4.79 13.73
N VAL A 166 -8.31 5.63 12.86
CA VAL A 166 -9.07 6.41 11.86
C VAL A 166 -9.87 5.47 10.94
N MET A 167 -9.22 4.41 10.41
CA MET A 167 -9.88 3.46 9.52
C MET A 167 -11.03 2.74 10.23
N CYS A 168 -10.83 2.33 11.48
CA CYS A 168 -11.87 1.66 12.27
C CYS A 168 -13.01 2.62 12.65
N ALA A 169 -12.71 3.82 13.10
CA ALA A 169 -13.72 4.82 13.45
C ALA A 169 -14.62 5.20 12.27
N THR A 170 -14.01 5.37 11.09
CA THR A 170 -14.72 5.81 9.87
C THR A 170 -15.41 4.69 9.10
N SER A 171 -14.98 3.44 9.30
CA SER A 171 -15.43 2.32 8.47
C SER A 171 -16.17 1.23 9.24
N LEU A 172 -15.94 1.13 10.55
CA LEU A 172 -16.41 0.00 11.37
C LEU A 172 -17.25 0.44 12.59
N GLY A 173 -17.52 1.74 12.71
CA GLY A 173 -18.36 2.31 13.78
C GLY A 173 -17.69 2.46 15.14
N GLY A 174 -16.35 2.44 15.22
CA GLY A 174 -15.64 2.70 16.46
C GLY A 174 -14.13 2.54 16.34
N SER A 175 -13.39 3.31 17.17
CA SER A 175 -11.94 3.19 17.31
C SER A 175 -11.58 2.08 18.28
N PHE A 176 -10.40 1.47 18.08
CA PHE A 176 -9.79 0.51 19.01
C PHE A 176 -8.82 1.19 19.99
N ASN A 177 -8.65 2.50 19.87
CA ASN A 177 -7.78 3.31 20.72
C ASN A 177 -6.31 2.79 20.75
N LEU A 178 -5.83 2.25 19.66
CA LEU A 178 -4.44 1.77 19.55
C LEU A 178 -3.44 2.90 19.68
N THR A 179 -3.82 4.11 19.29
CA THR A 179 -3.01 5.32 19.42
C THR A 179 -2.68 5.62 20.89
N THR A 180 -3.63 5.43 21.79
CA THR A 180 -3.47 5.68 23.23
C THR A 180 -2.99 4.47 24.01
N SER A 181 -3.48 3.27 23.71
CA SER A 181 -3.09 2.04 24.40
C SER A 181 -1.72 1.54 24.00
N ASN A 182 -1.24 1.90 22.80
CA ASN A 182 -0.03 1.39 22.19
C ASN A 182 0.03 -0.17 22.13
N ASP A 183 -1.14 -0.81 22.03
CA ASP A 183 -1.24 -2.25 21.91
C ASP A 183 -0.78 -2.70 20.51
N LEU A 184 0.25 -3.52 20.46
CA LEU A 184 0.85 -4.04 19.24
C LEU A 184 0.30 -5.42 18.84
N THR A 185 -0.61 -6.01 19.60
CA THR A 185 -1.10 -7.38 19.38
C THR A 185 -1.78 -7.50 18.02
N LEU A 186 -2.77 -6.65 17.75
CA LEU A 186 -3.46 -6.62 16.45
C LEU A 186 -2.52 -6.35 15.27
N LYS A 187 -1.54 -5.46 15.45
CA LYS A 187 -0.53 -5.18 14.41
C LYS A 187 0.36 -6.38 14.11
N LYS A 188 0.78 -7.12 15.13
CA LYS A 188 1.59 -8.34 14.96
C LYS A 188 0.79 -9.39 14.21
N SER A 189 -0.46 -9.61 14.60
CA SER A 189 -1.40 -10.52 13.92
C SER A 189 -1.63 -10.09 12.47
N LEU A 190 -1.86 -8.80 12.22
CA LEU A 190 -2.00 -8.24 10.87
C LEU A 190 -0.75 -8.43 10.01
N GLY A 191 0.42 -8.10 10.56
CA GLY A 191 1.70 -8.27 9.87
C GLY A 191 1.97 -9.73 9.50
N LEU A 192 1.61 -10.66 10.37
CA LEU A 192 1.73 -12.10 10.14
C LEU A 192 0.74 -12.59 9.09
N ALA A 193 -0.50 -12.12 9.14
CA ALA A 193 -1.53 -12.41 8.14
C ALA A 193 -1.10 -11.99 6.73
N LEU A 194 -0.52 -10.80 6.58
CA LEU A 194 -0.01 -10.30 5.31
C LEU A 194 1.16 -11.13 4.77
N LYS A 195 2.10 -11.53 5.64
CA LYS A 195 3.21 -12.41 5.26
C LYS A 195 2.70 -13.78 4.79
N LEU A 196 1.73 -14.35 5.49
CA LEU A 196 1.11 -15.62 5.11
C LEU A 196 0.34 -15.52 3.79
N ALA A 197 -0.45 -14.47 3.60
CA ALA A 197 -1.16 -14.24 2.36
C ALA A 197 -0.18 -14.11 1.18
N SER A 198 0.92 -13.38 1.37
CA SER A 198 2.00 -13.29 0.39
C SER A 198 2.62 -14.66 0.09
N LEU A 199 2.92 -15.45 1.12
CA LEU A 199 3.51 -16.78 0.97
C LEU A 199 2.54 -17.76 0.27
N GLN A 200 1.29 -17.79 0.69
CA GLN A 200 0.24 -18.63 0.09
C GLN A 200 -0.03 -18.27 -1.38
N SER A 201 0.13 -17.00 -1.74
CA SER A 201 0.00 -16.54 -3.11
C SER A 201 1.08 -17.12 -4.03
N GLN A 202 2.28 -17.30 -3.50
CA GLN A 202 3.45 -17.81 -4.22
C GLN A 202 3.57 -19.35 -4.18
N VAL A 203 3.11 -19.98 -3.08
CA VAL A 203 3.21 -21.41 -2.82
C VAL A 203 1.82 -21.99 -2.55
N PRO A 204 1.05 -22.29 -3.62
CA PRO A 204 -0.37 -22.67 -3.50
C PRO A 204 -0.65 -23.87 -2.60
N ILE A 205 0.31 -24.80 -2.44
CA ILE A 205 0.14 -25.98 -1.59
C ILE A 205 -0.05 -25.61 -0.11
N LEU A 206 0.44 -24.44 0.31
CA LEU A 206 0.28 -23.94 1.68
C LEU A 206 -1.19 -23.59 2.02
N LYS A 207 -2.05 -23.48 1.02
CA LYS A 207 -3.51 -23.30 1.23
C LYS A 207 -4.16 -24.55 1.84
N TYR A 208 -3.52 -25.71 1.67
CA TYR A 208 -4.00 -27.00 2.17
C TYR A 208 -3.41 -27.37 3.54
N VAL A 209 -2.63 -26.45 4.17
CA VAL A 209 -2.12 -26.60 5.54
C VAL A 209 -3.06 -25.81 6.47
N PRO A 210 -4.18 -26.42 6.96
CA PRO A 210 -5.30 -25.65 7.53
C PRO A 210 -4.96 -24.96 8.85
N PHE A 211 -4.20 -25.58 9.72
CA PHE A 211 -4.01 -25.11 11.10
C PHE A 211 -3.15 -23.86 11.26
N VAL A 212 -2.22 -23.60 10.35
CA VAL A 212 -1.27 -22.50 10.51
C VAL A 212 -1.90 -21.17 10.12
N ALA A 213 -2.69 -21.14 9.05
CA ALA A 213 -3.28 -19.90 8.57
C ALA A 213 -4.35 -19.35 9.53
N ASP A 214 -5.25 -20.21 10.01
CA ASP A 214 -6.37 -19.78 10.86
C ASP A 214 -5.92 -19.37 12.25
N TYR A 215 -4.94 -20.07 12.84
CA TYR A 215 -4.37 -19.71 14.13
C TYR A 215 -3.65 -18.37 14.11
N LEU A 216 -2.88 -18.08 13.05
CA LEU A 216 -2.07 -16.86 12.94
C LEU A 216 -2.88 -15.60 12.64
N VAL A 217 -4.14 -15.75 12.21
CA VAL A 217 -5.07 -14.64 11.95
C VAL A 217 -6.27 -14.65 12.89
N SER A 218 -6.23 -15.47 13.94
CA SER A 218 -7.35 -15.65 14.87
C SER A 218 -7.82 -14.33 15.48
N ASP A 219 -6.88 -13.49 15.96
CA ASP A 219 -7.22 -12.22 16.61
C ASP A 219 -7.96 -11.28 15.64
N MET A 220 -7.52 -11.21 14.38
CA MET A 220 -8.21 -10.40 13.37
C MET A 220 -9.56 -11.01 12.97
N ASN A 221 -9.66 -12.32 12.91
CA ASN A 221 -10.95 -13.00 12.65
C ASN A 221 -11.94 -12.71 13.76
N ASN A 222 -11.52 -12.87 15.02
CA ASN A 222 -12.34 -12.60 16.20
C ASN A 222 -12.77 -11.13 16.24
N MET A 223 -11.84 -10.20 16.03
CA MET A 223 -12.12 -8.77 15.97
C MET A 223 -13.20 -8.44 14.93
N VAL A 224 -13.07 -8.96 13.71
CA VAL A 224 -14.04 -8.71 12.63
C VAL A 224 -15.40 -9.32 12.96
N GLU A 225 -15.44 -10.51 13.56
CA GLU A 225 -16.67 -11.17 13.98
C GLU A 225 -17.38 -10.39 15.09
N ASP A 226 -16.63 -9.90 16.08
CA ASP A 226 -17.15 -9.06 17.17
C ASP A 226 -17.75 -7.75 16.64
N ILE A 227 -17.10 -7.13 15.66
CA ILE A 227 -17.59 -5.92 15.00
C ILE A 227 -18.92 -6.18 14.29
N ILE A 228 -18.99 -7.25 13.48
CA ILE A 228 -20.21 -7.61 12.75
C ILE A 228 -21.34 -7.93 13.73
N THR A 229 -21.06 -8.72 14.75
CA THR A 229 -22.04 -9.15 15.76
C THR A 229 -22.59 -7.97 16.54
N ARG A 230 -21.69 -7.07 17.00
CA ARG A 230 -22.07 -5.86 17.70
C ARG A 230 -22.96 -4.98 16.83
N ARG A 231 -22.59 -4.71 15.57
CA ARG A 231 -23.37 -3.90 14.64
C ARG A 231 -24.76 -4.47 14.40
N ARG A 232 -24.89 -5.78 14.27
CA ARG A 232 -26.20 -6.45 14.09
C ARG A 232 -27.08 -6.44 15.32
N SER A 233 -26.49 -6.29 16.51
CA SER A 233 -27.23 -6.19 17.78
C SER A 233 -27.58 -4.75 18.17
N GLU A 234 -27.03 -3.74 17.49
CA GLU A 234 -27.33 -2.32 17.75
C GLU A 234 -28.80 -2.04 17.41
N THR A 235 -29.49 -1.40 18.36
CA THR A 235 -30.89 -0.93 18.20
C THR A 235 -30.89 0.59 18.17
N GLY A 236 -31.54 1.21 17.18
CA GLY A 236 -31.61 2.66 17.06
C GLY A 236 -31.06 3.18 15.72
N GLU A 237 -30.57 4.40 15.70
CA GLU A 237 -29.95 4.99 14.50
C GLU A 237 -28.61 4.33 14.22
N VAL A 238 -28.56 3.58 13.11
CA VAL A 238 -27.35 2.86 12.69
C VAL A 238 -26.44 3.80 11.90
N PRO A 239 -25.14 3.89 12.25
CA PRO A 239 -24.19 4.72 11.51
C PRO A 239 -24.13 4.31 10.04
N ARG A 240 -24.11 5.29 9.15
CA ARG A 240 -23.93 5.06 7.70
C ARG A 240 -22.44 5.02 7.37
N ASP A 241 -21.74 4.03 7.88
CA ASP A 241 -20.33 3.76 7.60
C ASP A 241 -20.15 2.67 6.54
N LEU A 242 -18.89 2.34 6.21
CA LEU A 242 -18.61 1.32 5.19
C LEU A 242 -19.10 -0.08 5.61
N LEU A 243 -19.09 -0.39 6.90
CA LEU A 243 -19.65 -1.64 7.42
C LEU A 243 -21.14 -1.74 7.09
N GLN A 244 -21.90 -0.67 7.33
CA GLN A 244 -23.34 -0.68 7.03
C GLN A 244 -23.60 -0.87 5.54
N LEU A 245 -22.84 -0.22 4.66
CA LEU A 245 -22.98 -0.43 3.21
C LEU A 245 -22.74 -1.89 2.79
N ILE A 246 -21.80 -2.58 3.44
CA ILE A 246 -21.54 -4.02 3.18
C ILE A 246 -22.69 -4.89 3.71
N LEU A 247 -23.20 -4.58 4.91
CA LEU A 247 -24.31 -5.32 5.52
C LEU A 247 -25.61 -5.15 4.72
N ASP A 248 -25.89 -3.94 4.24
CA ASP A 248 -27.05 -3.67 3.38
C ASP A 248 -26.92 -4.44 2.06
N ALA A 249 -25.73 -4.46 1.45
CA ALA A 249 -25.49 -5.26 0.25
C ALA A 249 -25.63 -6.77 0.48
N ASN A 250 -25.34 -7.27 1.70
CA ASN A 250 -25.60 -8.67 2.07
C ASN A 250 -27.10 -8.96 2.17
N ILE A 251 -27.89 -8.02 2.67
CA ILE A 251 -29.37 -8.16 2.72
C ILE A 251 -29.94 -8.21 1.31
N GLU A 252 -29.45 -7.36 0.39
CA GLU A 252 -29.92 -7.30 -1.00
C GLU A 252 -29.53 -8.55 -1.81
N ASP A 253 -28.30 -9.04 -1.65
CA ASP A 253 -27.78 -10.22 -2.36
C ASP A 253 -26.88 -11.09 -1.45
N PRO A 254 -27.46 -11.96 -0.61
CA PRO A 254 -26.71 -12.79 0.35
C PRO A 254 -25.86 -13.88 -0.32
N VAL A 255 -26.13 -14.24 -1.56
CA VAL A 255 -25.31 -15.20 -2.31
C VAL A 255 -24.02 -14.54 -2.78
N PHE A 256 -24.13 -13.33 -3.28
CA PHE A 256 -23.00 -12.58 -3.77
C PHE A 256 -22.19 -11.94 -2.64
N PHE A 257 -22.84 -11.37 -1.61
CA PHE A 257 -22.23 -10.86 -0.38
C PHE A 257 -22.38 -11.84 0.78
N SER A 258 -21.83 -13.05 0.64
CA SER A 258 -21.85 -14.04 1.71
C SER A 258 -21.13 -13.55 2.98
N GLU A 259 -21.44 -14.15 4.13
CA GLU A 259 -20.79 -13.88 5.42
C GLU A 259 -19.27 -13.95 5.34
N GLN A 260 -18.74 -14.97 4.65
CA GLN A 260 -17.30 -15.07 4.42
C GLN A 260 -16.77 -13.85 3.67
N ARG A 261 -17.51 -13.36 2.68
CA ARG A 261 -17.11 -12.22 1.88
C ARG A 261 -17.13 -10.92 2.66
N ILE A 262 -18.12 -10.70 3.52
CA ILE A 262 -18.14 -9.54 4.43
C ILE A 262 -16.86 -9.51 5.25
N ARG A 263 -16.47 -10.63 5.86
CA ARG A 263 -15.23 -10.73 6.65
C ARG A 263 -13.98 -10.41 5.83
N GLU A 264 -13.90 -10.92 4.62
CA GLU A 264 -12.76 -10.68 3.72
C GLU A 264 -12.66 -9.20 3.29
N GLU A 265 -13.79 -8.57 2.98
CA GLU A 265 -13.83 -7.14 2.59
C GLU A 265 -13.45 -6.22 3.77
N LEU A 266 -13.95 -6.49 4.98
CA LEU A 266 -13.58 -5.73 6.17
C LEU A 266 -12.09 -5.84 6.49
N LYS A 267 -11.52 -7.03 6.45
CA LYS A 267 -10.07 -7.24 6.62
C LYS A 267 -9.27 -6.45 5.57
N MET A 268 -9.72 -6.50 4.32
CA MET A 268 -9.06 -5.77 3.24
C MET A 268 -9.11 -4.25 3.46
N LEU A 269 -10.25 -3.70 3.89
CA LEU A 269 -10.40 -2.27 4.18
C LEU A 269 -9.45 -1.84 5.30
N ILE A 270 -9.41 -2.60 6.40
CA ILE A 270 -8.53 -2.30 7.55
C ILE A 270 -7.06 -2.27 7.11
N VAL A 271 -6.63 -3.33 6.41
CA VAL A 271 -5.22 -3.44 5.96
C VAL A 271 -4.88 -2.34 4.95
N ALA A 272 -5.73 -2.17 3.94
CA ALA A 272 -5.42 -1.26 2.85
C ALA A 272 -5.43 0.20 3.31
N GLY A 273 -6.34 0.58 4.20
CA GLY A 273 -6.46 1.96 4.67
C GLY A 273 -5.39 2.34 5.70
N SER A 274 -5.10 1.48 6.66
CA SER A 274 -4.19 1.84 7.76
C SER A 274 -2.70 1.82 7.36
N GLU A 275 -2.22 0.72 6.80
CA GLU A 275 -0.79 0.51 6.54
C GLU A 275 -0.23 1.42 5.44
N THR A 276 -1.01 1.70 4.40
CA THR A 276 -0.52 2.49 3.27
C THR A 276 -0.44 3.96 3.61
N THR A 277 -1.46 4.52 4.24
CA THR A 277 -1.51 5.95 4.59
C THR A 277 -0.50 6.29 5.68
N SER A 278 -0.42 5.48 6.74
CA SER A 278 0.57 5.68 7.81
C SER A 278 2.01 5.69 7.28
N MET A 279 2.34 4.76 6.37
CA MET A 279 3.66 4.73 5.77
C MET A 279 3.91 5.95 4.87
N ALA A 280 2.90 6.40 4.12
CA ALA A 280 3.00 7.59 3.28
C ALA A 280 3.30 8.85 4.13
N VAL A 281 2.60 9.04 5.24
CA VAL A 281 2.85 10.15 6.18
C VAL A 281 4.23 10.02 6.83
N THR A 282 4.60 8.83 7.30
CA THR A 282 5.92 8.60 7.92
C THR A 282 7.06 8.92 6.96
N GLN A 283 6.93 8.52 5.70
CA GLN A 283 7.94 8.82 4.69
C GLN A 283 7.95 10.30 4.30
N THR A 284 6.80 10.96 4.31
CA THR A 284 6.73 12.41 4.12
C THR A 284 7.48 13.14 5.23
N LEU A 285 7.27 12.73 6.47
CA LEU A 285 8.00 13.27 7.63
C LEU A 285 9.51 13.00 7.52
N LEU A 286 9.92 11.78 7.15
CA LEU A 286 11.32 11.44 6.91
C LEU A 286 11.95 12.40 5.89
N LEU A 287 11.27 12.64 4.78
CA LEU A 287 11.76 13.55 3.75
C LEU A 287 11.82 14.99 4.25
N LEU A 288 10.80 15.44 4.99
CA LEU A 288 10.76 16.80 5.54
C LEU A 288 11.87 17.05 6.58
N VAL A 289 12.07 16.15 7.55
CA VAL A 289 13.10 16.34 8.58
C VAL A 289 14.52 16.25 8.02
N ASN A 290 14.71 15.56 6.88
CA ASN A 290 15.98 15.55 6.14
C ASN A 290 16.15 16.73 5.17
N ASN A 291 15.10 17.55 4.99
CA ASN A 291 15.10 18.73 4.13
C ASN A 291 14.51 19.95 4.87
N PRO A 292 15.24 20.51 5.85
CA PRO A 292 14.70 21.51 6.77
C PRO A 292 14.15 22.77 6.08
N GLU A 293 14.70 23.17 4.94
CA GLU A 293 14.19 24.32 4.17
C GLU A 293 12.80 24.04 3.57
N LYS A 294 12.55 22.79 3.17
CA LYS A 294 11.23 22.38 2.67
C LYS A 294 10.21 22.32 3.82
N LEU A 295 10.63 21.79 4.98
CA LEU A 295 9.82 21.81 6.20
C LEU A 295 9.46 23.24 6.60
N LYS A 296 10.43 24.17 6.62
CA LYS A 296 10.20 25.58 6.92
C LYS A 296 9.22 26.26 5.97
N SER A 297 9.28 25.90 4.67
CA SER A 297 8.34 26.40 3.67
C SER A 297 6.91 25.88 3.92
N LEU A 298 6.77 24.61 4.30
CA LEU A 298 5.48 24.02 4.68
C LEU A 298 4.93 24.69 5.93
N VAL A 299 5.73 24.84 7.00
CA VAL A 299 5.34 25.53 8.23
C VAL A 299 4.85 26.95 7.93
N ARG A 300 5.56 27.71 7.08
CA ARG A 300 5.15 29.07 6.67
C ARG A 300 3.79 29.10 5.98
N GLU A 301 3.49 28.15 5.09
CA GLU A 301 2.17 28.06 4.45
C GLU A 301 1.07 27.77 5.48
N ILE A 302 1.32 26.83 6.39
CA ILE A 302 0.39 26.44 7.46
C ILE A 302 0.13 27.63 8.37
N ASP A 303 1.17 28.32 8.87
CA ASP A 303 1.04 29.49 9.76
C ASP A 303 0.32 30.67 9.09
N THR A 304 0.53 30.86 7.78
CA THR A 304 -0.19 31.89 7.04
C THR A 304 -1.67 31.58 6.90
N SER A 305 -2.00 30.30 6.75
CA SER A 305 -3.38 29.83 6.57
C SER A 305 -4.13 29.62 7.88
N PHE A 306 -3.39 29.37 8.96
CA PHE A 306 -3.88 29.12 10.32
C PHE A 306 -3.05 29.93 11.33
N PRO A 307 -3.27 31.25 11.42
CA PRO A 307 -2.43 32.14 12.25
C PRO A 307 -2.65 31.98 13.77
N SER A 308 -3.70 31.31 14.19
CA SER A 308 -3.99 31.10 15.63
C SER A 308 -3.77 29.61 15.99
N PRO A 309 -3.16 29.33 17.17
CA PRO A 309 -3.04 27.96 17.68
C PRO A 309 -4.37 27.20 17.80
N ASN A 310 -5.48 27.95 17.91
CA ASN A 310 -6.83 27.43 18.05
C ASN A 310 -7.55 27.29 16.69
N ASP A 311 -6.89 27.61 15.57
CA ASP A 311 -7.51 27.47 14.27
C ASP A 311 -7.73 25.99 13.95
N GLU A 312 -8.95 25.67 13.57
CA GLU A 312 -9.32 24.32 13.19
C GLU A 312 -8.81 23.99 11.78
N ILE A 313 -7.98 22.97 11.67
CA ILE A 313 -7.47 22.44 10.42
C ILE A 313 -8.46 21.41 9.89
N THR A 314 -9.19 21.77 8.82
CA THR A 314 -10.26 20.96 8.22
C THR A 314 -9.93 20.49 6.80
N PHE A 315 -10.70 19.54 6.28
CA PHE A 315 -10.55 19.07 4.89
C PHE A 315 -10.67 20.23 3.90
N SER A 316 -11.70 21.05 4.06
CA SER A 316 -11.97 22.15 3.14
C SER A 316 -10.85 23.18 3.08
N LYS A 317 -10.25 23.50 4.24
CA LYS A 317 -9.15 24.45 4.31
C LYS A 317 -7.82 23.87 3.79
N THR A 318 -7.56 22.58 4.02
CA THR A 318 -6.30 21.97 3.63
C THR A 318 -6.22 21.54 2.16
N GLN A 319 -7.35 21.37 1.49
CA GLN A 319 -7.35 20.94 0.07
C GLN A 319 -6.69 21.95 -0.87
N ASP A 320 -6.72 23.24 -0.54
CA ASP A 320 -6.23 24.34 -1.38
C ASP A 320 -4.82 24.80 -1.00
N LEU A 321 -4.20 24.19 0.02
CA LEU A 321 -2.82 24.46 0.45
C LEU A 321 -1.84 23.92 -0.59
N LYS A 322 -1.26 24.83 -1.38
CA LYS A 322 -0.46 24.45 -2.55
C LYS A 322 0.82 23.72 -2.17
N TYR A 323 1.55 24.23 -1.17
CA TYR A 323 2.82 23.65 -0.78
C TYR A 323 2.63 22.33 -0.01
N LEU A 324 1.63 22.22 0.86
CA LEU A 324 1.26 20.96 1.52
C LEU A 324 0.94 19.88 0.47
N ASN A 325 0.14 20.21 -0.53
CA ASN A 325 -0.16 19.28 -1.61
C ASN A 325 1.09 18.89 -2.41
N ALA A 326 1.95 19.85 -2.71
CA ALA A 326 3.21 19.62 -3.43
C ALA A 326 4.15 18.69 -2.64
N VAL A 327 4.27 18.89 -1.33
CA VAL A 327 5.01 18.02 -0.40
C VAL A 327 4.49 16.60 -0.44
N ILE A 328 3.16 16.41 -0.33
CA ILE A 328 2.55 15.07 -0.36
C ILE A 328 2.76 14.39 -1.73
N TYR A 329 2.55 15.11 -2.84
CA TYR A 329 2.79 14.57 -4.18
C TYR A 329 4.24 14.10 -4.34
N GLU A 330 5.20 14.94 -3.93
CA GLU A 330 6.61 14.63 -4.09
C GLU A 330 7.05 13.47 -3.19
N ALA A 331 6.57 13.45 -1.96
CA ALA A 331 6.82 12.33 -1.05
C ALA A 331 6.25 11.01 -1.60
N LEU A 332 5.03 11.01 -2.10
CA LEU A 332 4.40 9.85 -2.72
C LEU A 332 5.13 9.41 -3.99
N ARG A 333 5.67 10.33 -4.78
CA ARG A 333 6.47 10.01 -5.97
C ARG A 333 7.73 9.24 -5.61
N LEU A 334 8.44 9.69 -4.57
CA LEU A 334 9.67 9.06 -4.08
C LEU A 334 9.42 7.82 -3.22
N SER A 335 8.20 7.68 -2.70
CA SER A 335 7.79 6.55 -1.90
C SER A 335 7.15 5.50 -2.79
N VAL A 336 7.87 4.43 -3.09
CA VAL A 336 7.33 3.35 -3.93
C VAL A 336 6.22 2.61 -3.18
N HIS A 337 4.97 3.00 -3.42
CA HIS A 337 3.77 2.35 -2.89
C HIS A 337 2.72 2.15 -3.99
N PRO A 338 1.94 1.07 -4.00
CA PRO A 338 2.32 -0.28 -3.62
C PRO A 338 3.35 -0.84 -4.59
N THR A 339 4.27 -1.62 -4.09
CA THR A 339 5.38 -2.17 -4.89
C THR A 339 4.95 -3.26 -5.87
N VAL A 340 3.75 -3.81 -5.70
CA VAL A 340 3.27 -4.94 -6.50
C VAL A 340 1.92 -4.62 -7.12
N MET A 341 1.95 -4.12 -8.36
CA MET A 341 0.76 -3.98 -9.20
C MET A 341 0.76 -5.10 -10.24
N MET A 342 0.10 -6.23 -9.97
CA MET A 342 0.01 -7.33 -10.92
C MET A 342 -1.14 -7.12 -11.88
N ARG A 343 -0.85 -7.24 -13.17
CA ARG A 343 -1.81 -7.26 -14.27
C ARG A 343 -1.69 -8.57 -15.04
N TYR A 344 -2.65 -8.87 -15.86
CA TYR A 344 -2.74 -10.10 -16.59
C TYR A 344 -3.05 -9.85 -18.07
N THR A 345 -2.33 -10.50 -18.98
CA THR A 345 -2.60 -10.38 -20.39
C THR A 345 -3.70 -11.34 -20.80
N ASP A 346 -4.75 -10.84 -21.41
CA ASP A 346 -5.85 -11.62 -22.03
C ASP A 346 -5.62 -11.87 -23.53
N LYS A 347 -4.78 -11.06 -24.15
CA LYS A 347 -4.38 -11.12 -25.56
C LYS A 347 -2.88 -10.83 -25.71
N PRO A 348 -2.25 -11.18 -26.85
CA PRO A 348 -0.87 -10.80 -27.13
C PRO A 348 -0.70 -9.27 -27.03
N THR A 349 0.34 -8.82 -26.38
CA THR A 349 0.66 -7.40 -26.24
C THR A 349 2.16 -7.16 -26.40
N ILE A 350 2.55 -5.99 -26.92
CA ILE A 350 3.96 -5.59 -27.03
C ILE A 350 4.30 -4.69 -25.84
N LEU A 351 5.33 -5.07 -25.07
CA LEU A 351 5.88 -4.30 -23.94
C LEU A 351 7.40 -4.27 -24.08
N SER A 352 8.00 -3.08 -23.96
CA SER A 352 9.46 -2.87 -24.09
C SER A 352 10.06 -3.57 -25.35
N GLY A 353 9.32 -3.60 -26.46
CA GLY A 353 9.73 -4.24 -27.71
C GLY A 353 9.56 -5.76 -27.77
N TYR A 354 9.10 -6.41 -26.70
CA TYR A 354 8.87 -7.86 -26.66
C TYR A 354 7.40 -8.20 -26.79
N GLU A 355 7.10 -9.26 -27.52
CA GLU A 355 5.76 -9.84 -27.58
C GLU A 355 5.49 -10.64 -26.29
N ILE A 356 4.47 -10.26 -25.55
CA ILE A 356 4.02 -10.93 -24.33
C ILE A 356 2.75 -11.70 -24.66
N PRO A 357 2.76 -13.03 -24.52
CA PRO A 357 1.61 -13.88 -24.85
C PRO A 357 0.47 -13.69 -23.84
N PRO A 358 -0.75 -14.12 -24.21
CA PRO A 358 -1.85 -14.22 -23.26
C PRO A 358 -1.50 -15.09 -22.05
N LYS A 359 -2.19 -14.86 -20.94
CA LYS A 359 -2.01 -15.59 -19.67
C LYS A 359 -0.65 -15.35 -19.01
N THR A 360 -0.05 -14.21 -19.27
CA THR A 360 1.17 -13.76 -18.61
C THR A 360 0.86 -12.74 -17.54
N THR A 361 1.41 -12.93 -16.35
CA THR A 361 1.40 -11.90 -15.30
C THR A 361 2.41 -10.83 -15.67
N VAL A 362 1.94 -9.58 -15.74
CA VAL A 362 2.77 -8.41 -16.01
C VAL A 362 2.77 -7.53 -14.77
N GLN A 363 3.96 -7.22 -14.29
CA GLN A 363 4.15 -6.40 -13.11
C GLN A 363 4.84 -5.10 -13.50
N PRO A 364 4.10 -3.97 -13.65
CA PRO A 364 4.71 -2.67 -13.88
C PRO A 364 5.48 -2.23 -12.64
N TRP A 365 6.74 -1.89 -12.82
CA TRP A 365 7.62 -1.38 -11.77
C TRP A 365 7.50 0.15 -11.73
N ALA A 366 6.36 0.65 -11.25
CA ALA A 366 5.98 2.06 -11.34
C ALA A 366 6.98 3.03 -10.72
N GLY A 367 7.77 2.57 -9.74
CA GLY A 367 8.84 3.37 -9.13
C GLY A 367 9.86 3.87 -10.15
N THR A 368 10.21 3.08 -11.17
CA THR A 368 11.13 3.52 -12.23
C THR A 368 10.55 4.68 -13.04
N ALA A 369 9.27 4.61 -13.43
CA ALA A 369 8.62 5.71 -14.14
C ALA A 369 8.50 6.98 -13.28
N MET A 370 8.31 6.83 -11.95
CA MET A 370 8.22 7.95 -11.03
C MET A 370 9.58 8.54 -10.66
N THR A 371 10.69 7.85 -10.95
CA THR A 371 12.06 8.32 -10.73
C THR A 371 12.90 8.35 -12.02
N ASP A 372 12.26 8.29 -13.19
CA ASP A 372 12.94 8.37 -14.48
C ASP A 372 13.48 9.80 -14.70
N PRO A 373 14.81 10.01 -14.82
CA PRO A 373 15.40 11.34 -15.02
C PRO A 373 15.02 11.97 -16.37
N LYS A 374 14.55 11.20 -17.34
CA LYS A 374 14.00 11.70 -18.61
C LYS A 374 12.67 12.43 -18.43
N ILE A 375 11.94 12.10 -17.36
CA ILE A 375 10.62 12.66 -17.04
C ILE A 375 10.72 13.67 -15.90
N TRP A 376 11.55 13.35 -14.88
CA TRP A 376 11.67 14.10 -13.65
C TRP A 376 13.08 14.67 -13.49
N PRO A 377 13.33 15.95 -13.76
CA PRO A 377 14.63 16.57 -13.45
C PRO A 377 14.99 16.38 -11.97
N ASP A 378 16.24 16.02 -11.66
CA ASP A 378 16.68 15.64 -10.32
C ASP A 378 15.75 14.59 -9.67
N ALA A 379 15.51 13.51 -10.38
CA ALA A 379 14.46 12.53 -10.17
C ALA A 379 14.44 11.89 -8.77
N ILE A 380 15.59 11.75 -8.12
CA ILE A 380 15.72 11.15 -6.78
C ILE A 380 15.74 12.17 -5.64
N GLN A 381 15.74 13.48 -5.95
CA GLN A 381 15.71 14.53 -4.94
C GLN A 381 14.28 14.87 -4.54
N PHE A 382 14.11 15.30 -3.28
CA PHE A 382 12.84 15.77 -2.76
C PHE A 382 12.63 17.24 -3.10
N VAL A 383 11.87 17.50 -4.17
CA VAL A 383 11.64 18.85 -4.73
C VAL A 383 10.13 19.10 -4.86
N PRO A 384 9.42 19.50 -3.80
CA PRO A 384 8.00 19.84 -3.86
C PRO A 384 7.66 20.89 -4.92
N GLU A 385 8.57 21.84 -5.17
CA GLU A 385 8.38 22.98 -6.09
C GLU A 385 8.09 22.56 -7.54
N ARG A 386 8.47 21.33 -7.94
CA ARG A 386 8.12 20.80 -9.27
C ARG A 386 6.60 20.71 -9.49
N TRP A 387 5.84 20.52 -8.43
CA TRP A 387 4.38 20.43 -8.48
C TRP A 387 3.69 21.78 -8.53
N LEU A 388 4.44 22.85 -8.26
CA LEU A 388 4.01 24.25 -8.35
C LEU A 388 4.36 24.89 -9.71
N GLY A 389 5.11 24.18 -10.57
CA GLY A 389 5.65 24.72 -11.81
C GLY A 389 6.85 25.67 -11.64
N GLU A 390 7.46 25.67 -10.46
CA GLU A 390 8.53 26.61 -10.07
C GLU A 390 9.94 26.01 -10.20
N TYR A 391 10.06 24.79 -10.72
CA TYR A 391 11.32 24.08 -10.74
C TYR A 391 11.87 23.88 -12.16
N LYS A 392 12.98 24.60 -12.51
CA LYS A 392 13.72 24.47 -13.79
C LYS A 392 12.80 24.50 -15.04
N GLY A 393 11.66 25.22 -14.97
CA GLY A 393 10.68 25.28 -16.05
C GLY A 393 9.93 23.97 -16.30
N ALA A 394 10.16 22.94 -15.47
CA ALA A 394 9.46 21.66 -15.59
C ALA A 394 8.17 21.66 -14.78
N VAL A 395 7.08 21.32 -15.44
CA VAL A 395 5.79 21.05 -14.78
C VAL A 395 5.68 19.55 -14.55
N ALA A 396 5.40 19.16 -13.31
CA ALA A 396 5.20 17.76 -12.98
C ALA A 396 4.05 17.14 -13.78
N GLU A 397 4.34 16.14 -14.59
CA GLU A 397 3.33 15.48 -15.42
C GLU A 397 2.61 14.40 -14.63
N LYS A 398 1.41 14.71 -14.12
CA LYS A 398 0.57 13.77 -13.34
C LYS A 398 0.29 12.45 -14.06
N LYS A 399 0.41 12.39 -15.39
CA LYS A 399 0.26 11.15 -16.16
C LYS A 399 1.30 10.07 -15.84
N HIS A 400 2.45 10.47 -15.25
CA HIS A 400 3.51 9.57 -14.80
C HIS A 400 3.53 9.37 -13.27
N PHE A 401 2.47 9.79 -12.59
CA PHE A 401 2.31 9.62 -11.15
C PHE A 401 1.40 8.42 -10.87
N TYR A 402 1.98 7.32 -10.43
CA TYR A 402 1.30 6.03 -10.26
C TYR A 402 1.14 5.58 -8.80
N SER A 403 1.33 6.46 -7.81
CA SER A 403 1.23 6.09 -6.39
C SER A 403 -0.13 5.54 -5.99
N PHE A 404 -1.17 5.93 -6.71
CA PHE A 404 -2.53 5.39 -6.59
C PHE A 404 -2.94 4.48 -7.75
N SER A 405 -1.94 3.95 -8.51
CA SER A 405 -2.18 3.26 -9.78
C SER A 405 -2.88 4.19 -10.80
N GLY A 406 -3.61 3.62 -11.77
CA GLY A 406 -4.31 4.38 -12.82
C GLY A 406 -5.40 3.54 -13.48
N GLY A 407 -6.04 4.13 -14.50
CA GLY A 407 -7.10 3.47 -15.25
C GLY A 407 -8.32 3.13 -14.38
N SER A 408 -9.11 2.15 -14.82
CA SER A 408 -10.32 1.71 -14.12
C SER A 408 -10.02 1.02 -12.78
N ARG A 409 -8.76 0.67 -12.54
CA ARG A 409 -8.29 -0.10 -11.37
C ARG A 409 -7.45 0.73 -10.41
N ASN A 410 -7.58 2.05 -10.47
CA ASN A 410 -6.96 2.96 -9.52
C ASN A 410 -7.43 2.71 -8.07
N CYS A 411 -6.71 3.27 -7.12
CA CYS A 411 -7.03 3.15 -5.70
C CYS A 411 -8.39 3.79 -5.39
N ILE A 412 -9.30 3.03 -4.80
CA ILE A 412 -10.61 3.52 -4.39
C ILE A 412 -10.51 4.49 -3.20
N GLY A 413 -9.57 4.23 -2.28
CA GLY A 413 -9.31 5.04 -1.08
C GLY A 413 -8.47 6.29 -1.34
N GLN A 414 -8.18 6.65 -2.60
CA GLN A 414 -7.30 7.79 -2.90
C GLN A 414 -7.76 9.07 -2.21
N GLN A 415 -9.05 9.42 -2.31
CA GLN A 415 -9.60 10.64 -1.71
C GLN A 415 -9.56 10.60 -0.18
N PHE A 416 -9.78 9.43 0.41
CA PHE A 416 -9.65 9.20 1.85
C PHE A 416 -8.20 9.45 2.31
N ALA A 417 -7.23 8.79 1.65
CA ALA A 417 -5.81 8.92 1.98
C ALA A 417 -5.31 10.37 1.85
N TRP A 418 -5.76 11.12 0.84
CA TRP A 418 -5.41 12.52 0.67
C TRP A 418 -5.90 13.40 1.83
N ARG A 419 -7.15 13.18 2.30
CA ARG A 419 -7.71 13.89 3.44
C ARG A 419 -6.91 13.60 4.71
N GLU A 420 -6.67 12.32 4.96
CA GLU A 420 -5.92 11.85 6.12
C GLU A 420 -4.49 12.42 6.14
N MET A 421 -3.74 12.31 5.03
CA MET A 421 -2.38 12.84 4.93
C MET A 421 -2.33 14.35 5.17
N ARG A 422 -3.26 15.13 4.60
CA ARG A 422 -3.33 16.59 4.78
C ARG A 422 -3.59 16.97 6.23
N LEU A 423 -4.56 16.30 6.86
CA LEU A 423 -4.91 16.60 8.25
C LEU A 423 -3.77 16.25 9.22
N ILE A 424 -3.20 15.06 9.09
CA ILE A 424 -2.09 14.66 9.98
C ILE A 424 -0.90 15.60 9.82
N LEU A 425 -0.46 15.86 8.59
CA LEU A 425 0.70 16.73 8.36
C LEU A 425 0.42 18.18 8.75
N GLY A 426 -0.76 18.70 8.38
CA GLY A 426 -1.15 20.05 8.72
C GLY A 426 -1.20 20.28 10.23
N ARG A 427 -1.90 19.41 10.97
CA ARG A 427 -2.01 19.50 12.44
C ARG A 427 -0.65 19.31 13.13
N LEU A 428 0.16 18.34 12.65
CA LEU A 428 1.46 18.07 13.26
C LEU A 428 2.41 19.27 13.15
N VAL A 429 2.57 19.84 11.94
CA VAL A 429 3.50 20.98 11.76
C VAL A 429 2.94 22.31 12.27
N HIS A 430 1.63 22.42 12.45
CA HIS A 430 0.99 23.57 13.08
C HIS A 430 1.31 23.67 14.58
N LYS A 431 1.21 22.55 15.30
CA LYS A 431 1.37 22.51 16.75
C LYS A 431 2.76 22.15 17.25
N TYR A 432 3.55 21.46 16.42
CA TYR A 432 4.84 20.91 16.85
C TYR A 432 5.98 21.27 15.90
N GLU A 433 7.14 21.53 16.48
CA GLU A 433 8.42 21.46 15.80
C GLU A 433 8.81 19.99 15.66
N VAL A 434 9.14 19.55 14.45
CA VAL A 434 9.62 18.20 14.18
C VAL A 434 11.09 18.23 13.74
N SER A 435 11.89 17.31 14.24
CA SER A 435 13.33 17.31 14.02
C SER A 435 13.86 15.91 13.73
N LEU A 436 14.97 15.87 12.97
CA LEU A 436 15.66 14.63 12.65
C LEU A 436 16.34 14.05 13.89
N ILE A 437 16.18 12.75 14.10
CA ILE A 437 17.00 11.96 15.02
C ILE A 437 18.10 11.27 14.20
N PRO A 438 19.37 11.63 14.42
CA PRO A 438 20.49 11.09 13.62
C PRO A 438 20.70 9.58 13.82
N GLY A 439 21.39 8.95 12.87
CA GLY A 439 21.87 7.56 13.00
C GLY A 439 20.83 6.48 12.76
N GLN A 440 19.63 6.82 12.31
CA GLN A 440 18.59 5.84 11.96
C GLN A 440 18.78 5.28 10.55
N SER A 441 18.48 3.99 10.37
CA SER A 441 18.45 3.37 9.04
C SER A 441 17.18 3.78 8.28
N HIS A 442 17.35 4.12 7.01
CA HIS A 442 16.24 4.34 6.07
C HIS A 442 15.92 3.08 5.23
N GLU A 443 16.59 1.98 5.54
CA GLU A 443 16.40 0.71 4.85
C GLU A 443 14.97 0.20 5.02
N ARG A 444 14.40 -0.28 3.92
CA ARG A 444 13.00 -0.69 3.87
C ARG A 444 12.86 -2.13 3.41
N ARG A 445 11.87 -2.81 3.93
CA ARG A 445 11.37 -4.10 3.43
C ARG A 445 9.94 -3.93 2.94
N SER A 446 9.61 -4.67 1.90
CA SER A 446 8.27 -4.69 1.35
C SER A 446 7.77 -6.13 1.25
N HIS A 447 6.66 -6.40 1.91
CA HIS A 447 5.91 -7.63 1.69
C HIS A 447 4.67 -7.31 0.83
N THR A 448 3.55 -6.97 1.44
CA THR A 448 2.38 -6.37 0.77
C THR A 448 2.44 -4.84 0.89
N THR A 449 2.94 -4.35 2.01
CA THR A 449 3.22 -2.94 2.30
C THR A 449 4.70 -2.75 2.61
N THR A 450 5.20 -1.54 2.45
CA THR A 450 6.60 -1.20 2.76
C THR A 450 6.71 -0.79 4.22
N ARG A 451 7.77 -1.22 4.90
CA ARG A 451 8.08 -0.87 6.29
C ARG A 451 9.58 -0.64 6.46
N PHE A 452 9.98 0.14 7.45
CA PHE A 452 11.39 0.25 7.84
C PHE A 452 11.92 -1.10 8.32
N LEU A 453 13.14 -1.44 7.91
CA LEU A 453 13.78 -2.71 8.30
C LEU A 453 13.92 -2.82 9.81
N GLN A 454 14.28 -1.73 10.48
CA GLN A 454 14.43 -1.66 11.94
C GLN A 454 13.08 -1.69 12.70
N GLY A 455 11.94 -1.60 11.99
CA GLY A 455 10.60 -1.69 12.58
C GLY A 455 10.08 -0.40 13.21
N PHE A 456 10.84 0.69 13.20
CA PHE A 456 10.47 2.00 13.74
C PHE A 456 11.10 3.14 12.93
N TYR A 457 10.63 4.36 13.12
CA TYR A 457 11.27 5.59 12.67
C TYR A 457 10.99 6.72 13.66
N ASN A 458 12.05 7.15 14.34
CA ASN A 458 11.95 8.17 15.39
C ASN A 458 12.05 9.58 14.82
N VAL A 459 11.25 10.47 15.37
CA VAL A 459 11.27 11.91 15.09
C VAL A 459 11.28 12.65 16.42
N GLY A 460 12.09 13.68 16.53
CA GLY A 460 12.05 14.61 17.65
C GLY A 460 10.82 15.50 17.54
N VAL A 461 10.07 15.66 18.62
CA VAL A 461 8.83 16.44 18.68
C VAL A 461 8.91 17.42 19.85
N LYS A 462 8.61 18.68 19.61
CA LYS A 462 8.54 19.74 20.60
C LYS A 462 7.30 20.59 20.34
N PRO A 463 6.45 20.88 21.33
CA PRO A 463 5.36 21.85 21.16
C PRO A 463 5.93 23.22 20.74
N ARG A 464 5.27 23.89 19.81
CA ARG A 464 5.66 25.22 19.35
C ARG A 464 5.24 26.27 20.38
N GLU A 465 6.13 27.22 20.65
CA GLU A 465 5.82 28.34 21.56
C GLU A 465 4.78 29.26 20.91
N GLY A 466 3.70 29.55 21.67
CA GLY A 466 2.59 30.36 21.17
C GLY A 466 1.57 29.62 20.31
N PHE A 467 1.73 28.32 20.16
CA PHE A 467 0.84 27.41 19.42
C PHE A 467 0.38 26.26 20.29
#